data_238a61477bfbe29e126f126ef5ad4daf
#
_entry.id   238a61477bfbe29e126f126ef5ad4daf
#
_cell.length_a   1.000
_cell.length_b   1.000
_cell.length_c   1.000
_cell.angle_alpha   90.00
_cell.angle_beta   90.00
_cell.angle_gamma   90.00
#
_symmetry.space_group_name_H-M   'P 1'
#
loop_
_entity.id
_entity.type
_entity.pdbx_description
1 polymer ?
#
loop_
_entity_poly.entity_id
_entity_poly.type
_entity_poly.pdbx_seq_one_letter_code
_entity_poly.pdbx_strand_id
1 'polypeptide(L)'
;MTTMMIYPLLLSALPLLSSAALTYRGADISSLLIEEDAGISYKNLNGETQALEDILVNNGVNSIRQRVWVDPSDGSYDLDYNLKLAKRVQAAGMSIYLDLHLSDTWADPSDQVRPTAGREDTARERWNTNVRDVYRLPLPVGRP
;
A
#
# COMPACT_ATOMS: atom_id res chain seq x y z
N MET A 1 54.50 -21.37 -49.37
CA MET A 1 53.31 -21.95 -48.73
C MET A 1 53.01 -21.16 -47.45
N THR A 2 52.06 -20.26 -47.52
CA THR A 2 51.71 -19.34 -46.39
C THR A 2 50.48 -19.91 -45.70
N THR A 3 50.66 -20.40 -44.49
CA THR A 3 49.59 -20.99 -43.67
C THR A 3 48.80 -19.87 -43.02
N MET A 4 47.57 -19.69 -43.44
CA MET A 4 46.62 -18.70 -42.87
C MET A 4 45.97 -19.32 -41.62
N MET A 5 46.35 -18.83 -40.42
CA MET A 5 45.73 -19.20 -39.15
C MET A 5 44.41 -18.45 -38.99
N ILE A 6 43.31 -19.17 -39.06
CA ILE A 6 41.96 -18.67 -38.76
C ILE A 6 41.76 -18.75 -37.23
N TYR A 7 41.71 -17.60 -36.54
CA TYR A 7 41.33 -17.55 -35.13
C TYR A 7 39.81 -17.62 -35.03
N PRO A 8 39.22 -18.57 -34.29
CA PRO A 8 37.78 -18.54 -34.04
C PRO A 8 37.46 -17.40 -33.07
N LEU A 9 36.62 -16.47 -33.54
CA LEU A 9 36.05 -15.43 -32.73
C LEU A 9 35.06 -16.06 -31.75
N LEU A 10 35.47 -16.27 -30.51
CA LEU A 10 34.58 -16.68 -29.43
C LEU A 10 33.66 -15.49 -29.09
N LEU A 11 32.48 -15.51 -29.69
CA LEU A 11 31.40 -14.60 -29.34
C LEU A 11 30.85 -15.04 -27.96
N SER A 12 31.35 -14.43 -26.86
CA SER A 12 30.83 -14.63 -25.52
C SER A 12 29.43 -14.01 -25.45
N ALA A 13 28.40 -14.85 -25.52
CA ALA A 13 27.02 -14.46 -25.20
C ALA A 13 26.97 -14.14 -23.71
N LEU A 14 27.05 -12.86 -23.35
CA LEU A 14 26.74 -12.38 -22.01
C LEU A 14 25.25 -12.67 -21.76
N PRO A 15 24.89 -13.40 -20.70
CA PRO A 15 23.50 -13.53 -20.32
C PRO A 15 22.97 -12.15 -19.99
N LEU A 16 21.99 -11.67 -20.74
CA LEU A 16 21.18 -10.51 -20.36
C LEU A 16 20.45 -10.90 -19.07
N LEU A 17 20.99 -10.49 -17.92
CA LEU A 17 20.31 -10.56 -16.65
C LEU A 17 19.09 -9.65 -16.77
N SER A 18 17.96 -10.20 -17.21
CA SER A 18 16.67 -9.55 -17.14
C SER A 18 16.34 -9.40 -15.66
N SER A 19 16.62 -8.23 -15.10
CA SER A 19 16.13 -7.85 -13.78
C SER A 19 14.63 -7.65 -13.91
N ALA A 20 13.85 -8.63 -13.48
CA ALA A 20 12.41 -8.47 -13.33
C ALA A 20 12.16 -7.45 -12.20
N ALA A 21 12.00 -6.19 -12.58
CA ALA A 21 11.60 -5.16 -11.62
C ALA A 21 10.17 -5.43 -11.16
N LEU A 22 9.95 -5.51 -9.84
CA LEU A 22 8.60 -5.61 -9.29
C LEU A 22 7.82 -4.34 -9.64
N THR A 23 6.66 -4.52 -10.27
CA THR A 23 5.78 -3.40 -10.63
C THR A 23 5.22 -2.72 -9.39
N TYR A 24 4.86 -3.51 -8.37
CA TYR A 24 4.36 -3.01 -7.10
C TYR A 24 5.32 -3.36 -5.96
N ARG A 25 5.69 -2.35 -5.19
CA ARG A 25 6.44 -2.45 -3.95
C ARG A 25 5.58 -1.81 -2.88
N GLY A 26 4.98 -2.65 -2.03
CA GLY A 26 3.94 -2.23 -1.09
C GLY A 26 4.40 -2.22 0.36
N ALA A 27 3.72 -1.39 1.16
CA ALA A 27 3.76 -1.41 2.61
C ALA A 27 2.34 -1.33 3.16
N ASP A 28 2.11 -1.91 4.34
CA ASP A 28 0.87 -1.72 5.11
C ASP A 28 1.10 -0.61 6.13
N ILE A 29 0.31 0.45 6.04
CA ILE A 29 0.33 1.58 6.97
C ILE A 29 -1.07 1.84 7.54
N SER A 30 -1.89 0.81 7.60
CA SER A 30 -3.28 0.92 8.06
C SER A 30 -3.43 1.61 9.41
N SER A 31 -2.46 1.44 10.33
CA SER A 31 -2.48 2.03 11.67
C SER A 31 -1.87 3.43 11.76
N LEU A 32 -1.40 4.00 10.66
CA LEU A 32 -0.59 5.24 10.68
C LEU A 32 -1.23 6.38 11.46
N LEU A 33 -2.52 6.67 11.23
CA LEU A 33 -3.19 7.79 11.91
C LEU A 33 -3.33 7.55 13.41
N ILE A 34 -3.55 6.30 13.84
CA ILE A 34 -3.64 5.92 15.26
C ILE A 34 -2.28 6.10 15.93
N GLU A 35 -1.20 5.70 15.25
CA GLU A 35 0.16 5.82 15.77
C GLU A 35 0.59 7.29 15.88
N GLU A 36 0.23 8.13 14.90
CA GLU A 36 0.49 9.57 14.95
C GLU A 36 -0.32 10.24 16.07
N ASP A 37 -1.59 9.88 16.26
CA ASP A 37 -2.44 10.37 17.34
C ASP A 37 -1.90 9.95 18.73
N ALA A 38 -1.22 8.82 18.80
CA ALA A 38 -0.48 8.37 20.00
C ALA A 38 0.89 9.09 20.18
N GLY A 39 1.23 10.04 19.30
CA GLY A 39 2.47 10.82 19.37
C GLY A 39 3.69 10.13 18.75
N ILE A 40 3.51 9.04 18.01
CA ILE A 40 4.60 8.40 17.27
C ILE A 40 4.97 9.27 16.06
N SER A 41 6.27 9.44 15.85
CA SER A 41 6.82 10.14 14.69
C SER A 41 7.88 9.29 14.02
N TYR A 42 7.98 9.42 12.70
CA TYR A 42 8.90 8.65 11.87
C TYR A 42 10.11 9.49 11.48
N LYS A 43 11.25 8.81 11.29
CA LYS A 43 12.50 9.45 10.89
C LYS A 43 13.01 8.85 9.60
N ASN A 44 13.54 9.70 8.73
CA ASN A 44 14.25 9.26 7.55
C ASN A 44 15.64 8.68 7.90
N LEU A 45 16.38 8.21 6.91
CA LEU A 45 17.71 7.61 7.10
C LEU A 45 18.75 8.61 7.68
N ASN A 46 18.49 9.91 7.60
CA ASN A 46 19.34 10.95 8.18
C ASN A 46 18.99 11.27 9.64
N GLY A 47 17.94 10.63 10.20
CA GLY A 47 17.45 10.87 11.55
C GLY A 47 16.50 12.08 11.68
N GLU A 48 16.09 12.69 10.57
CA GLU A 48 15.15 13.83 10.52
C GLU A 48 13.70 13.32 10.56
N THR A 49 12.84 14.00 11.33
CA THR A 49 11.41 13.69 11.36
C THR A 49 10.76 14.03 10.03
N GLN A 50 10.04 13.07 9.44
CA GLN A 50 9.39 13.21 8.16
C GLN A 50 8.10 12.39 8.12
N ALA A 51 7.13 12.78 7.30
CA ALA A 51 5.92 12.00 7.08
C ALA A 51 6.27 10.59 6.55
N LEU A 52 5.62 9.56 7.06
CA LEU A 52 5.92 8.17 6.70
C LEU A 52 5.73 7.93 5.21
N GLU A 53 4.71 8.52 4.60
CA GLU A 53 4.43 8.40 3.17
C GLU A 53 5.60 8.89 2.32
N ASP A 54 6.19 10.02 2.69
CA ASP A 54 7.34 10.58 1.97
C ASP A 54 8.60 9.70 2.16
N ILE A 55 8.81 9.17 3.37
CA ILE A 55 9.89 8.23 3.64
C ILE A 55 9.74 7.00 2.74
N LEU A 56 8.54 6.43 2.67
CA LEU A 56 8.26 5.23 1.88
C LEU A 56 8.47 5.47 0.38
N VAL A 57 7.95 6.58 -0.17
CA VAL A 57 8.14 6.95 -1.58
C VAL A 57 9.63 7.13 -1.89
N ASN A 58 10.38 7.85 -1.05
CA ASN A 58 11.80 8.08 -1.23
C ASN A 58 12.63 6.78 -1.20
N ASN A 59 12.09 5.72 -0.58
CA ASN A 59 12.68 4.39 -0.55
C ASN A 59 12.07 3.43 -1.58
N GLY A 60 11.30 3.96 -2.54
CA GLY A 60 10.84 3.22 -3.70
C GLY A 60 9.54 2.44 -3.51
N VAL A 61 8.81 2.66 -2.41
CA VAL A 61 7.44 2.14 -2.23
C VAL A 61 6.51 2.92 -3.16
N ASN A 62 5.62 2.21 -3.85
CA ASN A 62 4.67 2.81 -4.79
C ASN A 62 3.23 2.33 -4.60
N SER A 63 2.99 1.48 -3.59
CA SER A 63 1.67 0.96 -3.28
C SER A 63 1.49 0.81 -1.78
N ILE A 64 0.33 1.18 -1.26
CA ILE A 64 0.00 1.07 0.15
C ILE A 64 -1.20 0.15 0.32
N ARG A 65 -1.05 -0.84 1.20
CA ARG A 65 -2.19 -1.61 1.70
C ARG A 65 -2.87 -0.82 2.80
N GLN A 66 -4.19 -0.74 2.72
CA GLN A 66 -5.02 0.02 3.63
C GLN A 66 -6.21 -0.84 4.03
N ARG A 67 -6.34 -1.14 5.33
CA ARG A 67 -7.40 -1.99 5.87
C ARG A 67 -8.63 -1.16 6.15
N VAL A 68 -9.80 -1.66 5.72
CA VAL A 68 -11.10 -1.03 5.94
C VAL A 68 -11.99 -1.97 6.75
N TRP A 69 -12.46 -1.50 7.89
CA TRP A 69 -13.43 -2.20 8.73
C TRP A 69 -14.85 -1.77 8.38
N VAL A 70 -15.84 -2.50 8.88
CA VAL A 70 -17.25 -2.32 8.49
C VAL A 70 -17.89 -1.11 9.19
N ASP A 71 -17.88 -1.12 10.53
CA ASP A 71 -18.52 -0.09 11.37
C ASP A 71 -17.92 -0.12 12.80
N PRO A 72 -16.61 0.10 12.97
CA PRO A 72 -15.96 0.03 14.27
C PRO A 72 -16.45 1.15 15.17
N SER A 73 -16.72 0.82 16.44
CA SER A 73 -17.33 1.74 17.40
C SER A 73 -16.47 2.93 17.78
N ASP A 74 -15.15 2.83 17.61
CA ASP A 74 -14.16 3.87 17.90
C ASP A 74 -13.73 4.67 16.66
N GLY A 75 -14.28 4.34 15.47
CA GLY A 75 -13.92 4.98 14.21
C GLY A 75 -12.57 4.58 13.66
N SER A 76 -11.84 3.68 14.33
CA SER A 76 -10.55 3.18 13.84
C SER A 76 -10.75 2.31 12.60
N TYR A 77 -10.00 2.60 11.53
CA TYR A 77 -10.09 1.88 10.25
C TYR A 77 -11.45 1.99 9.53
N ASP A 78 -12.37 2.86 9.98
CA ASP A 78 -13.63 3.13 9.29
C ASP A 78 -13.44 3.86 7.96
N LEU A 79 -14.52 4.25 7.30
CA LEU A 79 -14.47 4.97 6.03
C LEU A 79 -13.75 6.32 6.15
N ASP A 80 -14.09 7.12 7.16
CA ASP A 80 -13.54 8.48 7.33
C ASP A 80 -12.05 8.43 7.62
N TYR A 81 -11.62 7.51 8.47
CA TYR A 81 -10.22 7.20 8.73
C TYR A 81 -9.49 6.85 7.42
N ASN A 82 -10.06 5.92 6.67
CA ASN A 82 -9.46 5.44 5.43
C ASN A 82 -9.42 6.52 4.35
N LEU A 83 -10.43 7.39 4.26
CA LEU A 83 -10.42 8.52 3.31
C LEU A 83 -9.33 9.55 3.65
N LYS A 84 -9.08 9.82 4.95
CA LYS A 84 -7.98 10.69 5.37
C LYS A 84 -6.63 10.12 4.95
N LEU A 85 -6.39 8.84 5.26
CA LEU A 85 -5.15 8.16 4.92
C LEU A 85 -4.96 8.06 3.39
N ALA A 86 -6.02 7.71 2.65
CA ALA A 86 -5.99 7.60 1.20
C ALA A 86 -5.60 8.90 0.51
N LYS A 87 -6.11 10.04 0.97
CA LYS A 87 -5.73 11.36 0.44
C LYS A 87 -4.23 11.65 0.63
N ARG A 88 -3.66 11.28 1.76
CA ARG A 88 -2.23 11.44 2.05
C ARG A 88 -1.39 10.54 1.13
N VAL A 89 -1.76 9.26 1.02
CA VAL A 89 -1.11 8.28 0.16
C VAL A 89 -1.10 8.73 -1.31
N GLN A 90 -2.25 9.23 -1.79
CA GLN A 90 -2.36 9.74 -3.16
C GLN A 90 -1.55 11.02 -3.36
N ALA A 91 -1.56 11.94 -2.39
CA ALA A 91 -0.73 13.15 -2.46
C ALA A 91 0.77 12.82 -2.53
N ALA A 92 1.20 11.72 -1.91
CA ALA A 92 2.54 11.18 -2.03
C ALA A 92 2.82 10.46 -3.37
N GLY A 93 1.79 10.25 -4.22
CA GLY A 93 1.92 9.62 -5.53
C GLY A 93 1.90 8.10 -5.53
N MET A 94 1.43 7.48 -4.45
CA MET A 94 1.32 6.02 -4.33
C MET A 94 -0.08 5.52 -4.69
N SER A 95 -0.15 4.28 -5.17
CA SER A 95 -1.41 3.56 -5.35
C SER A 95 -1.91 2.95 -4.04
N ILE A 96 -3.21 2.68 -3.98
CA ILE A 96 -3.86 2.10 -2.80
C ILE A 96 -4.35 0.69 -3.15
N TYR A 97 -4.02 -0.26 -2.28
CA TYR A 97 -4.59 -1.59 -2.24
C TYR A 97 -5.50 -1.70 -1.01
N LEU A 98 -6.82 -1.77 -1.24
CA LEU A 98 -7.79 -1.92 -0.15
C LEU A 98 -7.84 -3.37 0.33
N ASP A 99 -7.60 -3.54 1.60
CA ASP A 99 -7.84 -4.79 2.32
C ASP A 99 -9.17 -4.71 3.06
N LEU A 100 -10.11 -5.44 2.53
CA LEU A 100 -11.47 -5.43 2.99
C LEU A 100 -11.61 -6.40 4.16
N HIS A 101 -11.56 -5.86 5.36
CA HIS A 101 -11.65 -6.62 6.59
C HIS A 101 -13.11 -6.78 7.01
N LEU A 102 -13.65 -7.99 6.90
CA LEU A 102 -15.06 -8.30 7.18
C LEU A 102 -15.35 -8.44 8.68
N SER A 103 -14.75 -7.60 9.49
CA SER A 103 -14.92 -7.56 10.95
C SER A 103 -14.65 -6.12 11.45
N ASP A 104 -15.04 -5.82 12.68
CA ASP A 104 -14.72 -4.59 13.40
C ASP A 104 -13.70 -4.82 14.52
N THR A 105 -13.06 -5.98 14.49
CA THR A 105 -11.96 -6.37 15.38
C THR A 105 -10.87 -7.06 14.58
N TRP A 106 -9.68 -7.19 15.14
CA TRP A 106 -8.61 -7.96 14.53
C TRP A 106 -9.05 -9.41 14.36
N ALA A 107 -8.99 -9.92 13.13
CA ALA A 107 -9.36 -11.30 12.80
C ALA A 107 -8.26 -12.29 13.26
N ASP A 108 -8.19 -12.48 14.55
CA ASP A 108 -7.36 -13.48 15.22
C ASP A 108 -8.15 -14.81 15.27
N PRO A 109 -7.51 -15.97 15.19
CA PRO A 109 -8.19 -17.25 15.26
C PRO A 109 -9.03 -17.44 16.53
N SER A 110 -8.72 -16.74 17.59
CA SER A 110 -9.46 -16.75 18.87
C SER A 110 -10.56 -15.69 18.95
N ASP A 111 -10.64 -14.75 18.00
CA ASP A 111 -11.58 -13.63 18.00
C ASP A 111 -12.24 -13.44 16.62
N GLN A 112 -13.10 -14.38 16.25
CA GLN A 112 -13.84 -14.37 15.00
C GLN A 112 -15.25 -13.80 15.20
N VAL A 113 -15.33 -12.53 15.62
CA VAL A 113 -16.60 -11.85 15.87
C VAL A 113 -17.16 -11.27 14.57
N ARG A 114 -18.46 -11.52 14.32
CA ARG A 114 -19.16 -10.87 13.20
C ARG A 114 -19.31 -9.36 13.48
N PRO A 115 -19.23 -8.51 12.43
CA PRO A 115 -19.52 -7.09 12.59
C PRO A 115 -20.87 -6.85 13.27
N THR A 116 -20.92 -5.89 14.17
CA THR A 116 -22.12 -5.56 14.97
C THR A 116 -23.17 -4.81 14.14
N ALA A 117 -22.78 -4.25 12.99
CA ALA A 117 -23.69 -3.60 12.06
C ALA A 117 -24.76 -4.61 11.59
N GLY A 118 -25.95 -4.52 12.21
CA GLY A 118 -27.05 -5.44 12.04
C GLY A 118 -27.46 -5.64 10.58
N ARG A 119 -27.90 -6.85 10.25
CA ARG A 119 -28.29 -7.39 8.95
C ARG A 119 -27.18 -7.38 7.89
N GLU A 120 -26.92 -8.53 7.33
CA GLU A 120 -25.96 -8.76 6.25
C GLU A 120 -26.09 -7.75 5.08
N ASP A 121 -27.30 -7.28 4.80
CA ASP A 121 -27.57 -6.31 3.76
C ASP A 121 -26.99 -4.93 4.07
N THR A 122 -27.12 -4.45 5.32
CA THR A 122 -26.62 -3.11 5.72
C THR A 122 -25.09 -3.05 5.77
N ALA A 123 -24.47 -4.10 6.29
CA ALA A 123 -23.01 -4.23 6.28
C ALA A 123 -22.48 -4.27 4.84
N ARG A 124 -23.14 -5.02 3.96
CA ARG A 124 -22.78 -5.12 2.54
C ARG A 124 -23.00 -3.81 1.78
N GLU A 125 -24.07 -3.08 2.07
CA GLU A 125 -24.32 -1.76 1.45
C GLU A 125 -23.29 -0.71 1.90
N ARG A 126 -23.01 -0.62 3.20
CA ARG A 126 -21.96 0.26 3.73
C ARG A 126 -20.61 -0.08 3.10
N TRP A 127 -20.31 -1.34 3.02
CA TRP A 127 -19.11 -1.87 2.40
C TRP A 127 -18.94 -1.45 0.95
N ASN A 128 -19.97 -1.66 0.13
CA ASN A 128 -19.97 -1.24 -1.27
C ASN A 128 -19.81 0.28 -1.41
N THR A 129 -20.37 1.05 -0.46
CA THR A 129 -20.22 2.51 -0.41
C THR A 129 -18.78 2.90 -0.06
N ASN A 130 -18.22 2.32 1.01
CA ASN A 130 -16.87 2.58 1.47
C ASN A 130 -15.82 2.31 0.38
N VAL A 131 -15.92 1.14 -0.25
CA VAL A 131 -15.05 0.77 -1.39
C VAL A 131 -15.17 1.79 -2.52
N ARG A 132 -16.39 2.10 -2.92
CA ARG A 132 -16.66 3.02 -4.02
C ARG A 132 -16.11 4.42 -3.75
N ASP A 133 -16.22 4.91 -2.52
CA ASP A 133 -15.79 6.26 -2.16
C ASP A 133 -14.28 6.39 -2.10
N VAL A 134 -13.55 5.36 -1.61
CA VAL A 134 -12.09 5.35 -1.68
C VAL A 134 -11.60 5.29 -3.13
N TYR A 135 -12.23 4.49 -4.00
CA TYR A 135 -11.85 4.42 -5.42
C TYR A 135 -12.26 5.63 -6.25
N ARG A 136 -13.17 6.47 -5.76
CA ARG A 136 -13.58 7.72 -6.42
C ARG A 136 -12.66 8.91 -6.13
N LEU A 137 -11.70 8.74 -5.24
CA LEU A 137 -10.70 9.78 -5.05
C LEU A 137 -9.99 10.06 -6.38
N PRO A 138 -9.74 11.32 -6.73
CA PRO A 138 -9.04 11.65 -7.97
C PRO A 138 -7.67 10.98 -7.99
N LEU A 139 -7.30 10.41 -9.14
CA LEU A 139 -5.97 9.82 -9.32
C LEU A 139 -4.91 10.90 -9.07
N PRO A 140 -3.77 10.55 -8.47
CA PRO A 140 -2.69 11.50 -8.28
C PRO A 140 -2.28 12.03 -9.65
N VAL A 141 -2.24 13.36 -9.78
CA VAL A 141 -1.60 14.00 -10.94
C VAL A 141 -0.12 13.62 -10.82
N GLY A 142 0.37 12.85 -11.79
CA GLY A 142 1.72 12.32 -11.76
C GLY A 142 2.74 13.43 -11.41
N ARG A 143 3.58 13.16 -10.42
CA ARG A 143 4.77 13.99 -10.20
C ARG A 143 5.65 13.84 -11.43
N PRO A 144 6.17 14.93 -12.00
CA PRO A 144 7.07 14.91 -13.14
C PRO A 144 8.36 14.14 -12.85
#